data_a7057f4b7d487bd4e4760ae9266c0190
#
_entry.id   a7057f4b7d487bd4e4760ae9266c0190
#
_cell.length_a   1.000
_cell.length_b   1.000
_cell.length_c   1.000
_cell.angle_alpha   90.00
_cell.angle_beta   90.00
_cell.angle_gamma   90.00
#
_symmetry.space_group_name_H-M   'P 1'
#
loop_
_entity.id
_entity.type
_entity.pdbx_description
1 polymer ?
#
loop_
_entity_poly.entity_id
_entity_poly.type
_entity_poly.pdbx_seq_one_letter_code
_entity_poly.pdbx_strand_id
1 'polypeptide(L)'
;MTDLRSLPSVEHLLQAPEIKGWTGAFGRPLTVDAIRSVLDEVRAQYQAGSPLPDQASLIRRVGACLEDWTAPTLRPVINATGVVLHTNLGRSPLSRDAARAVVETALGYSTLEYDLKKGKRGSRLVHAEALLCRLTGAEGALVVNNNAGAVLL
;
A
#
# COMPACT_ATOMS: atom_id res chain seq x y z
N MET A 1 -33.60 -18.39 -22.89
CA MET A 1 -32.13 -18.52 -22.96
C MET A 1 -31.56 -17.12 -22.85
N THR A 2 -30.95 -16.79 -21.73
CA THR A 2 -30.29 -15.49 -21.52
C THR A 2 -29.02 -15.49 -22.38
N ASP A 3 -28.93 -14.55 -23.32
CA ASP A 3 -27.79 -14.43 -24.23
C ASP A 3 -26.70 -13.53 -23.58
N LEU A 4 -25.42 -13.76 -23.88
CA LEU A 4 -24.29 -12.89 -23.51
C LEU A 4 -24.51 -11.39 -23.86
N ARG A 5 -25.37 -11.16 -24.88
CA ARG A 5 -25.79 -9.79 -25.25
C ARG A 5 -26.59 -9.07 -24.19
N SER A 6 -27.12 -9.79 -23.19
CA SER A 6 -27.82 -9.17 -22.05
C SER A 6 -26.89 -8.65 -20.97
N LEU A 7 -25.58 -8.93 -21.02
CA LEU A 7 -24.60 -8.35 -20.11
C LEU A 7 -24.49 -6.83 -20.32
N PRO A 8 -24.56 -6.04 -19.25
CA PRO A 8 -24.42 -4.61 -19.35
C PRO A 8 -23.02 -4.22 -19.84
N SER A 9 -22.94 -3.13 -20.59
CA SER A 9 -21.64 -2.57 -20.98
C SER A 9 -20.93 -1.94 -19.76
N VAL A 10 -19.61 -1.77 -19.87
CA VAL A 10 -18.81 -1.06 -18.87
C VAL A 10 -19.38 0.34 -18.60
N GLU A 11 -19.74 1.06 -19.67
CA GLU A 11 -20.30 2.42 -19.56
C GLU A 11 -21.67 2.42 -18.87
N HIS A 12 -22.50 1.40 -19.10
CA HIS A 12 -23.77 1.25 -18.41
C HIS A 12 -23.57 1.02 -16.90
N LEU A 13 -22.63 0.16 -16.52
CA LEU A 13 -22.31 -0.09 -15.11
C LEU A 13 -21.73 1.13 -14.42
N LEU A 14 -20.92 1.95 -15.10
CA LEU A 14 -20.40 3.20 -14.56
C LEU A 14 -21.49 4.23 -14.18
N GLN A 15 -22.71 4.09 -14.70
CA GLN A 15 -23.84 4.96 -14.32
C GLN A 15 -24.49 4.56 -12.98
N ALA A 16 -24.25 3.34 -12.48
CA ALA A 16 -24.81 2.90 -11.20
C ALA A 16 -24.29 3.78 -10.04
N PRO A 17 -25.16 4.16 -9.09
CA PRO A 17 -24.78 5.04 -7.97
C PRO A 17 -23.61 4.51 -7.16
N GLU A 18 -23.60 3.21 -6.86
CA GLU A 18 -22.53 2.53 -6.10
C GLU A 18 -21.19 2.65 -6.83
N ILE A 19 -21.19 2.39 -8.14
CA ILE A 19 -19.96 2.46 -8.96
C ILE A 19 -19.47 3.90 -9.11
N LYS A 20 -20.37 4.88 -9.17
CA LYS A 20 -19.96 6.31 -9.11
C LYS A 20 -19.26 6.63 -7.78
N GLY A 21 -19.77 6.11 -6.66
CA GLY A 21 -19.11 6.23 -5.36
C GLY A 21 -17.70 5.64 -5.37
N TRP A 22 -17.53 4.43 -5.90
CA TRP A 22 -16.22 3.79 -6.01
C TRP A 22 -15.28 4.49 -6.99
N THR A 23 -15.81 5.06 -8.06
CA THR A 23 -15.03 5.90 -8.98
C THR A 23 -14.45 7.12 -8.28
N GLY A 24 -15.20 7.71 -7.34
CA GLY A 24 -14.72 8.79 -6.49
C GLY A 24 -13.65 8.35 -5.47
N ALA A 25 -13.81 7.16 -4.90
CA ALA A 25 -12.91 6.62 -3.87
C ALA A 25 -11.62 6.03 -4.44
N PHE A 26 -11.71 5.23 -5.50
CA PHE A 26 -10.60 4.45 -6.07
C PHE A 26 -10.06 5.01 -7.39
N GLY A 27 -10.75 5.99 -7.98
CA GLY A 27 -10.43 6.53 -9.29
C GLY A 27 -11.05 5.72 -10.45
N ARG A 28 -11.33 6.41 -11.55
CA ARG A 28 -11.97 5.82 -12.75
C ARG A 28 -11.17 4.67 -13.37
N PRO A 29 -9.84 4.75 -13.54
CA PRO A 29 -9.07 3.66 -14.15
C PRO A 29 -9.25 2.32 -13.42
N LEU A 30 -9.02 2.30 -12.10
CA LEU A 30 -9.11 1.07 -11.31
C LEU A 30 -10.54 0.52 -11.29
N THR A 31 -11.55 1.39 -11.20
CA THR A 31 -12.97 0.99 -11.26
C THR A 31 -13.33 0.36 -12.60
N VAL A 32 -12.86 0.91 -13.72
CA VAL A 32 -13.07 0.36 -15.07
C VAL A 32 -12.40 -1.01 -15.20
N ASP A 33 -11.20 -1.17 -14.69
CA ASP A 33 -10.47 -2.43 -14.75
C ASP A 33 -11.17 -3.51 -13.89
N ALA A 34 -11.69 -3.17 -12.72
CA ALA A 34 -12.48 -4.09 -11.91
C ALA A 34 -13.78 -4.52 -12.62
N ILE A 35 -14.50 -3.59 -13.26
CA ILE A 35 -15.68 -3.92 -14.06
C ILE A 35 -15.33 -4.88 -15.19
N ARG A 36 -14.24 -4.63 -15.94
CA ARG A 36 -13.79 -5.49 -17.02
C ARG A 36 -13.44 -6.89 -16.52
N SER A 37 -12.67 -6.97 -15.44
CA SER A 37 -12.30 -8.24 -14.81
C SER A 37 -13.52 -9.07 -14.44
N VAL A 38 -14.50 -8.47 -13.77
CA VAL A 38 -15.76 -9.15 -13.41
C VAL A 38 -16.56 -9.59 -14.63
N LEU A 39 -16.67 -8.75 -15.65
CA LEU A 39 -17.39 -9.09 -16.87
C LEU A 39 -16.70 -10.22 -17.64
N ASP A 40 -15.37 -10.27 -17.68
CA ASP A 40 -14.60 -11.32 -18.34
C ASP A 40 -14.73 -12.65 -17.58
N GLU A 41 -14.69 -12.61 -16.25
CA GLU A 41 -14.95 -13.77 -15.41
C GLU A 41 -16.37 -14.32 -15.63
N VAL A 42 -17.38 -13.46 -15.67
CA VAL A 42 -18.77 -13.85 -15.91
C VAL A 42 -18.94 -14.47 -17.32
N ARG A 43 -18.26 -13.95 -18.33
CA ARG A 43 -18.27 -14.54 -19.68
C ARG A 43 -17.68 -15.95 -19.68
N ALA A 44 -16.55 -16.15 -18.98
CA ALA A 44 -15.93 -17.45 -18.85
C ALA A 44 -16.84 -18.45 -18.09
N GLN A 45 -17.48 -18.02 -17.00
CA GLN A 45 -18.42 -18.83 -16.23
C GLN A 45 -19.66 -19.21 -17.07
N TYR A 46 -20.17 -18.30 -17.89
CA TYR A 46 -21.30 -18.57 -18.79
C TYR A 46 -20.93 -19.60 -19.87
N GLN A 47 -19.73 -19.50 -20.45
CA GLN A 47 -19.22 -20.49 -21.40
C GLN A 47 -19.07 -21.88 -20.77
N ALA A 48 -18.79 -21.93 -19.47
CA ALA A 48 -18.74 -23.17 -18.69
C ALA A 48 -20.13 -23.69 -18.24
N GLY A 49 -21.23 -23.03 -18.66
CA GLY A 49 -22.61 -23.47 -18.40
C GLY A 49 -23.29 -22.80 -17.19
N SER A 50 -22.66 -21.82 -16.56
CA SER A 50 -23.27 -21.07 -15.44
C SER A 50 -24.29 -20.05 -15.96
N PRO A 51 -25.39 -19.77 -15.23
CA PRO A 51 -26.33 -18.72 -15.61
C PRO A 51 -25.71 -17.33 -15.47
N LEU A 52 -26.18 -16.38 -16.28
CA LEU A 52 -25.76 -14.98 -16.16
C LEU A 52 -26.32 -14.37 -14.86
N PRO A 53 -25.47 -13.68 -14.08
CA PRO A 53 -25.92 -12.98 -12.88
C PRO A 53 -26.72 -11.73 -13.24
N ASP A 54 -27.57 -11.28 -12.31
CA ASP A 54 -28.25 -10.02 -12.40
C ASP A 54 -27.31 -8.81 -12.18
N GLN A 55 -27.77 -7.62 -12.53
CA GLN A 55 -26.96 -6.40 -12.41
C GLN A 55 -26.52 -6.13 -10.98
N ALA A 56 -27.36 -6.38 -9.99
CA ALA A 56 -27.02 -6.19 -8.57
C ALA A 56 -25.88 -7.12 -8.13
N SER A 57 -25.88 -8.35 -8.62
CA SER A 57 -24.77 -9.30 -8.39
C SER A 57 -23.48 -8.87 -9.08
N LEU A 58 -23.55 -8.33 -10.29
CA LEU A 58 -22.38 -7.76 -10.97
C LEU A 58 -21.78 -6.61 -10.18
N ILE A 59 -22.61 -5.68 -9.72
CA ILE A 59 -22.16 -4.54 -8.90
C ILE A 59 -21.49 -5.03 -7.62
N ARG A 60 -22.09 -5.98 -6.89
CA ARG A 60 -21.47 -6.57 -5.69
C ARG A 60 -20.10 -7.20 -5.99
N ARG A 61 -19.97 -7.94 -7.11
CA ARG A 61 -18.68 -8.53 -7.52
C ARG A 61 -17.63 -7.47 -7.82
N VAL A 62 -18.02 -6.36 -8.47
CA VAL A 62 -17.10 -5.24 -8.73
C VAL A 62 -16.62 -4.62 -7.41
N GLY A 63 -17.52 -4.43 -6.44
CA GLY A 63 -17.15 -3.94 -5.11
C GLY A 63 -16.17 -4.88 -4.40
N ALA A 64 -16.47 -6.18 -4.38
CA ALA A 64 -15.58 -7.19 -3.78
C ALA A 64 -14.20 -7.25 -4.49
N CYS A 65 -14.18 -7.11 -5.81
CA CYS A 65 -12.93 -7.05 -6.59
C CYS A 65 -12.08 -5.82 -6.21
N LEU A 66 -12.69 -4.65 -6.09
CA LEU A 66 -12.00 -3.42 -5.66
C LEU A 66 -11.49 -3.54 -4.23
N GLU A 67 -12.29 -4.07 -3.32
CA GLU A 67 -11.89 -4.31 -1.92
C GLU A 67 -10.70 -5.28 -1.85
N ASP A 68 -10.73 -6.38 -2.59
CA ASP A 68 -9.64 -7.35 -2.64
C ASP A 68 -8.35 -6.73 -3.20
N TRP A 69 -8.43 -6.01 -4.32
CA TRP A 69 -7.27 -5.38 -4.95
C TRP A 69 -6.63 -4.28 -4.10
N THR A 70 -7.42 -3.61 -3.27
CA THR A 70 -6.96 -2.50 -2.43
C THR A 70 -6.75 -2.90 -0.98
N ALA A 71 -7.06 -4.13 -0.62
CA ALA A 71 -6.87 -4.62 0.74
C ALA A 71 -5.39 -4.58 1.14
N PRO A 72 -5.06 -4.04 2.31
CA PRO A 72 -3.69 -4.05 2.79
C PRO A 72 -3.15 -5.48 2.92
N THR A 73 -2.04 -5.77 2.25
CA THR A 73 -1.34 -7.06 2.36
C THR A 73 -0.53 -7.18 3.65
N LEU A 74 -0.03 -6.04 4.18
CA LEU A 74 0.62 -5.97 5.48
C LEU A 74 -0.44 -5.81 6.57
N ARG A 75 -0.51 -6.81 7.47
CA ARG A 75 -1.48 -6.83 8.57
C ARG A 75 -0.77 -6.99 9.91
N PRO A 76 -1.23 -6.33 10.97
CA PRO A 76 -0.74 -6.57 12.32
C PRO A 76 -0.95 -8.04 12.72
N VAL A 77 0.07 -8.64 13.33
CA VAL A 77 0.02 -10.00 13.84
C VAL A 77 0.58 -10.04 15.26
N ILE A 78 0.21 -11.07 16.02
CA ILE A 78 0.79 -11.35 17.33
C ILE A 78 2.00 -12.28 17.12
N ASN A 79 3.18 -11.82 17.51
CA ASN A 79 4.37 -12.67 17.50
C ASN A 79 4.40 -13.57 18.74
N ALA A 80 4.02 -14.82 18.57
CA ALA A 80 4.07 -15.86 19.62
C ALA A 80 5.19 -16.89 19.40
N THR A 81 6.20 -16.56 18.60
CA THR A 81 7.28 -17.50 18.21
C THR A 81 8.41 -17.61 19.25
N GLY A 82 8.48 -16.70 20.23
CA GLY A 82 9.62 -16.59 21.15
C GLY A 82 10.84 -15.90 20.56
N VAL A 83 10.83 -15.52 19.28
CA VAL A 83 11.93 -14.81 18.59
C VAL A 83 11.60 -13.33 18.49
N VAL A 84 12.31 -12.48 19.24
CA VAL A 84 12.06 -11.03 19.27
C VAL A 84 12.34 -10.36 17.92
N LEU A 85 13.51 -10.64 17.32
CA LEU A 85 13.92 -10.12 16.01
C LEU A 85 13.54 -11.10 14.90
N HIS A 86 12.23 -11.25 14.67
CA HIS A 86 11.75 -12.24 13.70
C HIS A 86 11.77 -11.68 12.28
N THR A 87 12.63 -12.20 11.41
CA THR A 87 12.85 -11.69 10.04
C THR A 87 11.58 -11.63 9.19
N ASN A 88 10.70 -12.66 9.29
CA ASN A 88 9.47 -12.73 8.50
C ASN A 88 8.32 -11.89 9.08
N LEU A 89 8.47 -11.36 10.30
CA LEU A 89 7.46 -10.55 10.98
C LEU A 89 7.89 -9.08 11.13
N GLY A 90 8.77 -8.61 10.24
CA GLY A 90 9.20 -7.20 10.23
C GLY A 90 10.31 -6.88 11.23
N ARG A 91 10.97 -7.88 11.80
CA ARG A 91 12.04 -7.77 12.80
C ARG A 91 11.56 -7.18 14.13
N SER A 92 11.92 -5.92 14.45
CA SER A 92 11.58 -5.30 15.71
C SER A 92 10.55 -4.16 15.50
N PRO A 93 9.47 -4.11 16.28
CA PRO A 93 8.58 -2.97 16.28
C PRO A 93 9.30 -1.70 16.73
N LEU A 94 8.89 -0.56 16.20
CA LEU A 94 9.32 0.75 16.69
C LEU A 94 8.60 1.09 18.00
N SER A 95 9.25 1.90 18.85
CA SER A 95 8.56 2.51 19.99
C SER A 95 7.47 3.47 19.48
N ARG A 96 6.46 3.74 20.32
CA ARG A 96 5.38 4.69 19.96
C ARG A 96 5.93 6.08 19.61
N ASP A 97 6.95 6.54 20.34
CA ASP A 97 7.55 7.86 20.10
C ASP A 97 8.34 7.90 18.81
N ALA A 98 9.09 6.82 18.49
CA ALA A 98 9.79 6.70 17.21
C ALA A 98 8.78 6.65 16.04
N ALA A 99 7.70 5.88 16.17
CA ALA A 99 6.65 5.81 15.14
C ALA A 99 5.98 7.18 14.94
N ARG A 100 5.69 7.92 16.03
CA ARG A 100 5.14 9.28 15.95
C ARG A 100 6.10 10.22 15.23
N ALA A 101 7.38 10.24 15.58
CA ALA A 101 8.39 11.07 14.93
C ALA A 101 8.52 10.79 13.43
N VAL A 102 8.42 9.50 13.02
CA VAL A 102 8.38 9.10 11.60
C VAL A 102 7.18 9.72 10.90
N VAL A 103 5.97 9.60 11.48
CA VAL A 103 4.74 10.16 10.90
C VAL A 103 4.84 11.68 10.78
N GLU A 104 5.25 12.38 11.84
CA GLU A 104 5.39 13.84 11.84
C GLU A 104 6.38 14.33 10.78
N THR A 105 7.51 13.63 10.63
CA THR A 105 8.51 13.98 9.61
C THR A 105 8.03 13.68 8.19
N ALA A 106 7.25 12.62 8.01
CA ALA A 106 6.77 12.18 6.69
C ALA A 106 5.59 13.01 6.16
N LEU A 107 4.85 13.71 7.03
CA LEU A 107 3.68 14.51 6.63
C LEU A 107 4.03 15.87 6.01
N GLY A 108 5.29 16.29 6.02
CA GLY A 108 5.70 17.60 5.51
C GLY A 108 7.14 17.63 5.00
N TYR A 109 7.56 18.84 4.62
CA TYR A 109 8.96 19.06 4.29
C TYR A 109 9.82 19.08 5.56
N SER A 110 11.05 18.55 5.46
CA SER A 110 11.99 18.49 6.55
C SER A 110 13.36 19.03 6.16
N THR A 111 14.21 19.28 7.16
CA THR A 111 15.57 19.80 6.97
C THR A 111 16.58 18.73 6.61
N LEU A 112 16.15 17.62 5.98
CA LEU A 112 16.96 16.41 5.72
C LEU A 112 18.40 16.73 5.24
N GLU A 113 18.54 17.63 4.28
CA GLU A 113 19.83 18.08 3.74
C GLU A 113 19.92 19.63 3.70
N TYR A 114 19.25 20.33 4.61
CA TYR A 114 19.25 21.80 4.59
C TYR A 114 19.62 22.37 5.96
N ASP A 115 20.69 23.16 6.01
CA ASP A 115 21.13 23.88 7.20
C ASP A 115 20.40 25.24 7.28
N LEU A 116 19.40 25.33 8.14
CA LEU A 116 18.61 26.54 8.34
C LEU A 116 19.44 27.74 8.82
N LYS A 117 20.50 27.51 9.59
CA LYS A 117 21.35 28.61 10.12
C LYS A 117 22.22 29.19 9.02
N LYS A 118 22.71 28.37 8.13
CA LYS A 118 23.61 28.78 7.03
C LYS A 118 22.85 29.10 5.73
N GLY A 119 21.55 28.79 5.66
CA GLY A 119 20.73 29.01 4.49
C GLY A 119 21.19 28.23 3.24
N LYS A 120 21.84 27.05 3.41
CA LYS A 120 22.40 26.24 2.33
C LYS A 120 22.30 24.75 2.58
N ARG A 121 22.63 23.97 1.55
CA ARG A 121 22.70 22.52 1.66
C ARG A 121 23.66 22.07 2.76
N GLY A 122 23.20 21.20 3.64
CA GLY A 122 23.93 20.51 4.68
C GLY A 122 24.14 19.02 4.39
N SER A 123 24.52 18.26 5.43
CA SER A 123 24.65 16.79 5.34
C SER A 123 23.52 16.11 6.11
N ARG A 124 22.97 15.05 5.53
CA ARG A 124 21.98 14.19 6.21
C ARG A 124 22.57 13.38 7.37
N LEU A 125 23.88 13.20 7.39
CA LEU A 125 24.57 12.40 8.42
C LEU A 125 24.43 13.00 9.80
N VAL A 126 24.31 14.33 9.91
CA VAL A 126 24.20 15.07 11.18
C VAL A 126 23.00 14.64 12.03
N HIS A 127 21.97 14.03 11.43
CA HIS A 127 20.76 13.64 12.15
C HIS A 127 20.92 12.37 12.98
N ALA A 128 21.86 11.48 12.64
CA ALA A 128 22.00 10.17 13.28
C ALA A 128 23.39 9.92 13.88
N GLU A 129 24.45 10.43 13.26
CA GLU A 129 25.85 10.10 13.62
C GLU A 129 26.15 10.34 15.10
N ALA A 130 25.93 11.54 15.59
CA ALA A 130 26.27 11.89 16.99
C ALA A 130 25.48 11.05 18.02
N LEU A 131 24.21 10.71 17.72
CA LEU A 131 23.38 9.87 18.58
C LEU A 131 23.87 8.41 18.57
N LEU A 132 24.21 7.89 17.40
CA LEU A 132 24.73 6.53 17.25
C LEU A 132 26.08 6.39 17.97
N CYS A 133 27.02 7.32 17.77
CA CYS A 133 28.30 7.32 18.49
C CYS A 133 28.10 7.33 20.01
N ARG A 134 27.16 8.16 20.51
CA ARG A 134 26.85 8.25 21.94
C ARG A 134 26.26 6.93 22.50
N LEU A 135 25.39 6.28 21.73
CA LEU A 135 24.72 5.05 22.15
C LEU A 135 25.64 3.81 22.08
N THR A 136 26.57 3.77 21.13
CA THR A 136 27.42 2.59 20.87
C THR A 136 28.82 2.74 21.43
N GLY A 137 29.28 3.95 21.72
CA GLY A 137 30.68 4.24 22.07
C GLY A 137 31.63 4.26 20.87
N ALA A 138 31.10 4.19 19.63
CA ALA A 138 31.90 4.24 18.43
C ALA A 138 32.43 5.66 18.16
N GLU A 139 33.60 5.76 17.50
CA GLU A 139 34.23 7.05 17.14
C GLU A 139 33.53 7.73 15.94
N GLY A 140 32.88 6.94 15.04
CA GLY A 140 32.11 7.40 13.90
C GLY A 140 30.94 6.49 13.63
N ALA A 141 29.92 7.00 12.96
CA ALA A 141 28.75 6.21 12.58
C ALA A 141 28.16 6.68 11.25
N LEU A 142 27.74 5.74 10.43
CA LEU A 142 27.11 5.99 9.15
C LEU A 142 25.86 5.11 8.99
N VAL A 143 24.76 5.72 8.54
CA VAL A 143 23.53 5.00 8.21
C VAL A 143 23.47 4.78 6.71
N VAL A 144 23.30 3.54 6.31
CA VAL A 144 23.12 3.13 4.90
C VAL A 144 21.80 2.41 4.71
N ASN A 145 21.33 2.32 3.46
CA ASN A 145 20.01 1.76 3.14
C ASN A 145 19.96 0.22 3.17
N ASN A 146 21.09 -0.45 3.20
CA ASN A 146 21.15 -1.91 3.25
C ASN A 146 22.46 -2.42 3.87
N ASN A 147 22.44 -3.68 4.31
CA ASN A 147 23.58 -4.29 4.97
C ASN A 147 24.78 -4.54 4.01
N ALA A 148 24.53 -4.80 2.74
CA ALA A 148 25.61 -4.99 1.76
C ALA A 148 26.45 -3.71 1.62
N GLY A 149 25.79 -2.53 1.56
CA GLY A 149 26.47 -1.25 1.61
C GLY A 149 27.26 -1.02 2.90
N ALA A 150 26.73 -1.47 4.05
CA ALA A 150 27.43 -1.35 5.34
C ALA A 150 28.68 -2.22 5.43
N VAL A 151 28.69 -3.39 4.81
CA VAL A 151 29.83 -4.32 4.84
C VAL A 151 30.96 -3.89 3.89
N LEU A 152 30.62 -3.12 2.84
CA LEU A 152 31.60 -2.62 1.86
C LEU A 152 32.30 -1.32 2.28
N LEU A 153 31.82 -0.65 3.32
CA LEU A 153 32.41 0.58 3.90
C LEU A 153 33.45 0.26 4.97
#